data_156b118f507908ee3531d004623f4f6e
#
_entry.id   156b118f507908ee3531d004623f4f6e
#
_cell.length_a   1.000
_cell.length_b   1.000
_cell.length_c   1.000
_cell.angle_alpha   90.00
_cell.angle_beta   90.00
_cell.angle_gamma   90.00
#
_symmetry.space_group_name_H-M   'P 1'
#
loop_
_entity.id
_entity.type
_entity.pdbx_description
1 polymer ?
#
loop_
_entity_poly.entity_id
_entity_poly.type
_entity_poly.pdbx_seq_one_letter_code
_entity_poly.pdbx_strand_id
1 'polypeptide(L)'
;MRRYRIKQVDAFTDRPFGGNPAGVVIDAEDLTDSEMLSIANEMNLSETAFVLSSDKADFRIRWFTPKKEVLFCGHATVATLHVLANEGKFGMELDGSYSFKIETMIGVLTVDVIKSVREIKIILHSPKVTLVRESIDRHLFLDALKIREDELSEDYPVMRETNLDYLYVPIVSLDVLKSIDYNYTRLEKFCERYNFTGICVFAAETFDKGSSVHSRFFSPTYGIKEDPVTGSAQGPLGVYLMINGIVEFSGREVDIKSEQGDIMGRPGRLVIKMTKDDYGGFKSKLISSAVTVLDGEIYLPE
;
A
#
# COMPACT_ATOMS: atom_id res chain seq x y z
N MET A 1 22.48 5.35 -27.81
CA MET A 1 21.64 5.42 -26.56
C MET A 1 20.43 4.49 -26.71
N ARG A 2 20.22 3.59 -25.77
CA ARG A 2 19.00 2.77 -25.68
C ARG A 2 17.89 3.61 -25.05
N ARG A 3 16.63 3.40 -25.42
CA ARG A 3 15.49 4.11 -24.86
C ARG A 3 14.45 3.13 -24.34
N TYR A 4 13.85 3.48 -23.21
CA TYR A 4 12.81 2.68 -22.57
C TYR A 4 11.62 3.57 -22.27
N ARG A 5 10.42 3.08 -22.55
CA ARG A 5 9.19 3.77 -22.16
C ARG A 5 8.99 3.64 -20.66
N ILE A 6 8.71 4.74 -20.01
CA ILE A 6 8.46 4.81 -18.58
C ILE A 6 7.20 5.60 -18.30
N LYS A 7 6.42 5.13 -17.37
CA LYS A 7 5.22 5.84 -16.89
C LYS A 7 5.34 6.13 -15.42
N GLN A 8 4.78 7.26 -15.00
CA GLN A 8 4.47 7.50 -13.59
C GLN A 8 2.97 7.31 -13.40
N VAL A 9 2.61 6.51 -12.40
CA VAL A 9 1.25 6.11 -12.12
C VAL A 9 0.96 6.33 -10.65
N ASP A 10 -0.11 7.05 -10.36
CA ASP A 10 -0.63 7.24 -9.02
C ASP A 10 -1.55 6.06 -8.69
N ALA A 11 -1.14 5.20 -7.75
CA ALA A 11 -1.91 4.05 -7.29
C ALA A 11 -2.83 4.42 -6.12
N PHE A 12 -3.91 3.65 -5.94
CA PHE A 12 -4.93 3.84 -4.89
C PHE A 12 -5.73 5.15 -5.04
N THR A 13 -5.91 5.61 -6.25
CA THR A 13 -6.68 6.82 -6.57
C THR A 13 -7.34 6.70 -7.93
N ASP A 14 -8.42 7.45 -8.12
CA ASP A 14 -9.07 7.66 -9.42
C ASP A 14 -8.76 9.06 -10.01
N ARG A 15 -7.87 9.83 -9.34
CA ARG A 15 -7.52 11.21 -9.73
C ARG A 15 -6.02 11.41 -9.80
N PRO A 16 -5.54 12.16 -10.81
CA PRO A 16 -4.14 12.56 -10.87
C PRO A 16 -3.72 13.32 -9.59
N PHE A 17 -2.46 13.14 -9.20
CA PHE A 17 -1.82 13.80 -8.05
C PHE A 17 -2.37 13.38 -6.68
N GLY A 18 -3.17 12.32 -6.63
CA GLY A 18 -3.56 11.62 -5.40
C GLY A 18 -2.75 10.33 -5.20
N GLY A 19 -3.16 9.53 -4.22
CA GLY A 19 -2.63 8.19 -3.97
C GLY A 19 -1.11 8.10 -3.81
N ASN A 20 -0.54 6.96 -4.15
CA ASN A 20 0.89 6.67 -4.01
C ASN A 20 1.56 6.50 -5.39
N PRO A 21 2.51 7.39 -5.77
CA PRO A 21 3.12 7.36 -7.09
C PRO A 21 4.17 6.26 -7.23
N ALA A 22 4.17 5.57 -8.37
CA ALA A 22 5.19 4.61 -8.77
C ALA A 22 5.65 4.82 -10.20
N GLY A 23 6.92 4.54 -10.48
CA GLY A 23 7.44 4.39 -11.82
C GLY A 23 7.11 3.00 -12.38
N VAL A 24 6.85 2.88 -13.68
CA VAL A 24 6.55 1.59 -14.33
C VAL A 24 7.26 1.50 -15.68
N VAL A 25 8.08 0.47 -15.86
CA VAL A 25 8.72 0.08 -17.13
C VAL A 25 8.23 -1.33 -17.47
N ILE A 26 7.45 -1.47 -18.55
CA ILE A 26 6.81 -2.75 -18.90
C ILE A 26 7.62 -3.62 -19.87
N ASP A 27 8.63 -3.07 -20.50
CA ASP A 27 9.50 -3.78 -21.44
C ASP A 27 10.95 -3.69 -20.91
N ALA A 28 11.28 -4.45 -19.83
CA ALA A 28 12.52 -4.33 -19.08
C ALA A 28 13.52 -5.49 -19.29
N GLU A 29 13.28 -6.36 -20.29
CA GLU A 29 14.05 -7.60 -20.50
C GLU A 29 15.56 -7.38 -20.65
N ASP A 30 15.96 -6.32 -21.32
CA ASP A 30 17.36 -6.03 -21.63
C ASP A 30 18.04 -5.14 -20.59
N LEU A 31 17.34 -4.83 -19.48
CA LEU A 31 17.90 -4.01 -18.40
C LEU A 31 18.66 -4.87 -17.40
N THR A 32 19.87 -4.45 -17.09
CA THR A 32 20.65 -5.01 -15.98
C THR A 32 20.15 -4.49 -14.64
N ASP A 33 20.49 -5.17 -13.54
CA ASP A 33 20.16 -4.74 -12.17
C ASP A 33 20.63 -3.31 -11.85
N SER A 34 21.84 -2.97 -12.33
CA SER A 34 22.41 -1.62 -12.16
C SER A 34 21.63 -0.56 -12.92
N GLU A 35 21.13 -0.88 -14.10
CA GLU A 35 20.33 0.04 -14.91
C GLU A 35 18.94 0.23 -14.32
N MET A 36 18.29 -0.83 -13.87
CA MET A 36 17.01 -0.74 -13.13
C MET A 36 17.14 0.14 -11.90
N LEU A 37 18.22 -0.05 -11.13
CA LEU A 37 18.51 0.80 -9.96
C LEU A 37 18.77 2.25 -10.36
N SER A 38 19.50 2.50 -11.43
CA SER A 38 19.77 3.85 -11.94
C SER A 38 18.48 4.56 -12.39
N ILE A 39 17.60 3.84 -13.10
CA ILE A 39 16.28 4.34 -13.48
C ILE A 39 15.44 4.68 -12.25
N ALA A 40 15.39 3.80 -11.27
CA ALA A 40 14.64 4.03 -10.05
C ALA A 40 15.19 5.22 -9.26
N ASN A 41 16.51 5.42 -9.24
CA ASN A 41 17.17 6.57 -8.62
C ASN A 41 16.84 7.88 -9.34
N GLU A 42 16.86 7.89 -10.68
CA GLU A 42 16.52 9.06 -11.49
C GLU A 42 15.06 9.46 -11.34
N MET A 43 14.15 8.48 -11.31
CA MET A 43 12.72 8.71 -11.06
C MET A 43 12.46 9.30 -9.68
N ASN A 44 13.30 8.95 -8.70
CA ASN A 44 13.23 9.45 -7.32
C ASN A 44 11.83 9.33 -6.68
N LEU A 45 11.09 8.28 -7.06
CA LEU A 45 9.83 7.86 -6.45
C LEU A 45 10.10 6.83 -5.36
N SER A 46 9.09 6.51 -4.54
CA SER A 46 9.23 5.45 -3.52
C SER A 46 9.73 4.17 -4.16
N GLU A 47 9.07 3.71 -5.23
CA GLU A 47 9.50 2.57 -6.04
C GLU A 47 9.24 2.77 -7.53
N THR A 48 10.08 2.09 -8.32
CA THR A 48 9.88 1.86 -9.76
C THR A 48 9.77 0.36 -10.00
N ALA A 49 8.74 -0.05 -10.72
CA ALA A 49 8.48 -1.43 -11.09
C ALA A 49 8.97 -1.72 -12.51
N PHE A 50 9.55 -2.91 -12.69
CA PHE A 50 10.04 -3.43 -13.94
C PHE A 50 9.37 -4.75 -14.24
N VAL A 51 8.76 -4.87 -15.44
CA VAL A 51 8.09 -6.09 -15.89
C VAL A 51 9.04 -6.87 -16.79
N LEU A 52 9.17 -8.16 -16.51
CA LEU A 52 10.01 -9.11 -17.24
C LEU A 52 9.21 -10.38 -17.53
N SER A 53 9.68 -11.18 -18.47
CA SER A 53 9.19 -12.54 -18.70
C SER A 53 9.44 -13.44 -17.49
N SER A 54 8.68 -14.51 -17.39
CA SER A 54 8.81 -15.53 -16.35
C SER A 54 8.60 -16.93 -16.93
N ASP A 55 9.42 -17.87 -16.49
CA ASP A 55 9.23 -19.30 -16.77
C ASP A 55 8.29 -19.99 -15.74
N LYS A 56 7.90 -19.27 -14.67
CA LYS A 56 7.14 -19.81 -13.52
C LYS A 56 5.75 -19.21 -13.35
N ALA A 57 5.51 -18.08 -14.02
CA ALA A 57 4.31 -17.29 -13.88
C ALA A 57 3.93 -16.62 -15.19
N ASP A 58 2.85 -15.87 -15.25
CA ASP A 58 2.46 -15.15 -16.47
C ASP A 58 3.48 -14.06 -16.81
N PHE A 59 4.08 -13.42 -15.80
CA PHE A 59 5.19 -12.48 -15.91
C PHE A 59 5.86 -12.31 -14.54
N ARG A 60 7.01 -11.61 -14.53
CA ARG A 60 7.76 -11.25 -13.33
C ARG A 60 7.70 -9.75 -13.11
N ILE A 61 7.59 -9.32 -11.86
CA ILE A 61 7.77 -7.91 -11.47
C ILE A 61 8.93 -7.81 -10.48
N ARG A 62 9.79 -6.81 -10.72
CA ARG A 62 10.85 -6.41 -9.80
C ARG A 62 10.61 -4.95 -9.39
N TRP A 63 10.86 -4.64 -8.12
CA TRP A 63 10.64 -3.29 -7.57
C TRP A 63 11.93 -2.74 -7.00
N PHE A 64 12.25 -1.53 -7.40
CA PHE A 64 13.45 -0.83 -6.95
C PHE A 64 13.07 0.50 -6.30
N THR A 65 13.53 0.71 -5.06
CA THR A 65 13.65 2.04 -4.48
C THR A 65 14.83 2.76 -5.13
N PRO A 66 15.03 4.06 -4.93
CA PRO A 66 16.23 4.76 -5.37
C PRO A 66 17.56 4.17 -4.88
N LYS A 67 17.52 3.26 -3.89
CA LYS A 67 18.74 2.72 -3.23
C LYS A 67 18.95 1.23 -3.43
N LYS A 68 17.89 0.46 -3.59
CA LYS A 68 17.97 -1.02 -3.64
C LYS A 68 16.70 -1.65 -4.19
N GLU A 69 16.82 -2.91 -4.63
CA GLU A 69 15.67 -3.76 -4.90
C GLU A 69 14.94 -4.13 -3.61
N VAL A 70 13.62 -4.23 -3.66
CA VAL A 70 12.76 -4.65 -2.55
C VAL A 70 11.97 -5.90 -2.91
N LEU A 71 11.63 -6.69 -1.89
CA LEU A 71 11.02 -8.01 -2.05
C LEU A 71 9.60 -7.95 -2.64
N PHE A 72 8.85 -6.93 -2.28
CA PHE A 72 7.46 -6.69 -2.71
C PHE A 72 7.07 -5.22 -2.52
N CYS A 73 6.22 -4.72 -3.42
CA CYS A 73 5.63 -3.39 -3.30
C CYS A 73 4.19 -3.38 -3.82
N GLY A 74 3.22 -3.13 -2.94
CA GLY A 74 1.79 -3.19 -3.28
C GLY A 74 1.35 -2.09 -4.25
N HIS A 75 1.68 -0.82 -3.98
CA HIS A 75 1.25 0.29 -4.83
C HIS A 75 1.89 0.25 -6.22
N ALA A 76 3.18 -0.13 -6.31
CA ALA A 76 3.83 -0.28 -7.60
C ALA A 76 3.31 -1.50 -8.38
N THR A 77 2.81 -2.56 -7.70
CA THR A 77 2.07 -3.65 -8.35
C THR A 77 0.75 -3.16 -8.93
N VAL A 78 -0.02 -2.39 -8.17
CA VAL A 78 -1.28 -1.77 -8.65
C VAL A 78 -1.00 -0.88 -9.87
N ALA A 79 0.02 -0.03 -9.79
CA ALA A 79 0.46 0.83 -10.89
C ALA A 79 0.83 0.01 -12.15
N THR A 80 1.60 -1.06 -11.99
CA THR A 80 2.02 -1.95 -13.07
C THR A 80 0.82 -2.61 -13.77
N LEU A 81 -0.08 -3.21 -13.00
CA LEU A 81 -1.26 -3.88 -13.54
C LEU A 81 -2.22 -2.90 -14.25
N HIS A 82 -2.31 -1.67 -13.75
CA HIS A 82 -3.04 -0.59 -14.43
C HIS A 82 -2.45 -0.29 -15.80
N VAL A 83 -1.11 -0.15 -15.91
CA VAL A 83 -0.44 0.08 -17.21
C VAL A 83 -0.66 -1.09 -18.15
N LEU A 84 -0.44 -2.33 -17.70
CA LEU A 84 -0.62 -3.53 -18.52
C LEU A 84 -2.06 -3.67 -19.03
N ALA A 85 -3.06 -3.39 -18.17
CA ALA A 85 -4.46 -3.43 -18.57
C ALA A 85 -4.83 -2.32 -19.56
N ASN A 86 -4.33 -1.09 -19.36
CA ASN A 86 -4.57 0.02 -20.29
C ASN A 86 -3.98 -0.27 -21.67
N GLU A 87 -2.82 -0.93 -21.73
CA GLU A 87 -2.15 -1.25 -22.98
C GLU A 87 -2.61 -2.59 -23.59
N GLY A 88 -3.59 -3.26 -22.97
CA GLY A 88 -4.10 -4.53 -23.48
C GLY A 88 -3.10 -5.67 -23.43
N LYS A 89 -2.06 -5.60 -22.59
CA LYS A 89 -1.05 -6.64 -22.48
C LYS A 89 -1.63 -7.90 -21.80
N PHE A 90 -0.99 -9.04 -22.06
CA PHE A 90 -1.34 -10.34 -21.47
C PHE A 90 -2.82 -10.74 -21.67
N GLY A 91 -3.39 -10.41 -22.82
CA GLY A 91 -4.76 -10.79 -23.19
C GLY A 91 -5.84 -9.84 -22.64
N MET A 92 -5.46 -8.66 -22.10
CA MET A 92 -6.39 -7.67 -21.56
C MET A 92 -6.85 -6.64 -22.63
N GLU A 93 -7.02 -7.04 -23.90
CA GLU A 93 -7.51 -6.14 -24.95
C GLU A 93 -8.97 -5.75 -24.75
N LEU A 94 -9.78 -6.64 -24.20
CA LEU A 94 -11.22 -6.46 -24.02
C LEU A 94 -11.59 -6.16 -22.55
N ASP A 95 -12.82 -5.74 -22.35
CA ASP A 95 -13.43 -5.70 -21.01
C ASP A 95 -13.59 -7.10 -20.47
N GLY A 96 -13.29 -7.29 -19.18
CA GLY A 96 -13.37 -8.61 -18.56
C GLY A 96 -12.74 -8.68 -17.17
N SER A 97 -12.74 -9.89 -16.63
CA SER A 97 -12.06 -10.23 -15.37
C SER A 97 -10.89 -11.15 -15.68
N TYR A 98 -9.72 -10.79 -15.24
CA TYR A 98 -8.47 -11.47 -15.50
C TYR A 98 -7.80 -11.83 -14.19
N SER A 99 -7.15 -13.00 -14.14
CA SER A 99 -6.39 -13.46 -12.99
C SER A 99 -5.00 -13.86 -13.45
N PHE A 100 -3.98 -13.30 -12.83
CA PHE A 100 -2.59 -13.53 -13.18
C PHE A 100 -1.80 -14.09 -11.99
N LYS A 101 -0.83 -14.91 -12.33
CA LYS A 101 0.26 -15.27 -11.43
C LYS A 101 1.45 -14.38 -11.76
N ILE A 102 1.99 -13.70 -10.77
CA ILE A 102 3.19 -12.87 -10.91
C ILE A 102 4.35 -13.47 -10.13
N GLU A 103 5.51 -13.63 -10.78
CA GLU A 103 6.73 -14.02 -10.11
C GLU A 103 7.33 -12.82 -9.39
N THR A 104 7.69 -13.01 -8.12
CA THR A 104 8.31 -12.01 -7.25
C THR A 104 9.43 -12.64 -6.44
N MET A 105 10.21 -11.83 -5.74
CA MET A 105 11.26 -12.36 -4.84
C MET A 105 10.71 -13.15 -3.64
N ILE A 106 9.45 -12.93 -3.25
CA ILE A 106 8.79 -13.69 -2.18
C ILE A 106 8.00 -14.90 -2.68
N GLY A 107 8.07 -15.21 -3.97
CA GLY A 107 7.36 -16.32 -4.61
C GLY A 107 6.35 -15.87 -5.66
N VAL A 108 5.46 -16.78 -6.03
CA VAL A 108 4.40 -16.51 -7.03
C VAL A 108 3.14 -16.02 -6.30
N LEU A 109 2.68 -14.85 -6.67
CA LEU A 109 1.48 -14.22 -6.11
C LEU A 109 0.36 -14.23 -7.15
N THR A 110 -0.89 -14.32 -6.68
CA THR A 110 -2.08 -14.15 -7.52
C THR A 110 -2.59 -12.72 -7.40
N VAL A 111 -2.91 -12.12 -8.54
CA VAL A 111 -3.52 -10.79 -8.63
C VAL A 111 -4.66 -10.85 -9.64
N ASP A 112 -5.73 -10.08 -9.39
CA ASP A 112 -6.85 -10.03 -10.31
C ASP A 112 -7.01 -8.60 -10.86
N VAL A 113 -7.49 -8.51 -12.10
CA VAL A 113 -7.81 -7.25 -12.77
C VAL A 113 -9.22 -7.32 -13.31
N ILE A 114 -10.04 -6.34 -12.99
CA ILE A 114 -11.35 -6.13 -13.59
C ILE A 114 -11.25 -4.91 -14.49
N LYS A 115 -11.35 -5.11 -15.78
CA LYS A 115 -11.29 -4.06 -16.78
C LYS A 115 -12.67 -3.81 -17.37
N SER A 116 -13.04 -2.55 -17.43
CA SER A 116 -14.22 -2.08 -18.16
C SER A 116 -13.88 -0.80 -18.91
N VAL A 117 -14.76 -0.39 -19.85
CA VAL A 117 -14.60 0.89 -20.58
C VAL A 117 -14.44 2.10 -19.64
N ARG A 118 -14.99 2.02 -18.43
CA ARG A 118 -15.02 3.15 -17.47
C ARG A 118 -13.91 3.12 -16.45
N GLU A 119 -13.44 1.95 -16.06
CA GLU A 119 -12.50 1.80 -14.94
C GLU A 119 -11.68 0.50 -15.04
N ILE A 120 -10.50 0.54 -14.46
CA ILE A 120 -9.68 -0.63 -14.20
C ILE A 120 -9.55 -0.77 -12.68
N LYS A 121 -10.01 -1.90 -12.15
CA LYS A 121 -9.82 -2.28 -10.75
C LYS A 121 -8.78 -3.37 -10.62
N ILE A 122 -7.84 -3.16 -9.73
CA ILE A 122 -6.80 -4.12 -9.39
C ILE A 122 -7.13 -4.70 -8.01
N ILE A 123 -7.03 -6.02 -7.89
CA ILE A 123 -7.32 -6.74 -6.66
C ILE A 123 -6.06 -7.47 -6.21
N LEU A 124 -5.53 -7.04 -5.07
CA LEU A 124 -4.42 -7.70 -4.39
C LEU A 124 -4.96 -8.60 -3.27
N HIS A 125 -4.48 -9.83 -3.22
CA HIS A 125 -4.81 -10.77 -2.14
C HIS A 125 -3.83 -10.58 -0.99
N SER A 126 -4.34 -10.23 0.19
CA SER A 126 -3.49 -10.10 1.38
C SER A 126 -3.08 -11.47 1.93
N PRO A 127 -1.86 -11.59 2.45
CA PRO A 127 -1.47 -12.78 3.19
C PRO A 127 -2.31 -12.93 4.47
N LYS A 128 -2.17 -14.09 5.14
CA LYS A 128 -2.80 -14.30 6.44
C LYS A 128 -2.26 -13.26 7.44
N VAL A 129 -3.17 -12.59 8.11
CA VAL A 129 -2.89 -11.56 9.11
C VAL A 129 -2.96 -12.16 10.52
N THR A 130 -1.98 -11.83 11.35
CA THR A 130 -1.99 -12.17 12.78
C THR A 130 -1.77 -10.90 13.59
N LEU A 131 -2.81 -10.50 14.33
CA LEU A 131 -2.80 -9.34 15.22
C LEU A 131 -2.75 -9.79 16.67
N VAL A 132 -1.85 -9.22 17.45
CA VAL A 132 -1.71 -9.43 18.89
C VAL A 132 -1.79 -8.09 19.63
N ARG A 133 -2.32 -8.10 20.84
CA ARG A 133 -2.25 -6.90 21.70
C ARG A 133 -0.80 -6.57 21.98
N GLU A 134 -0.46 -5.29 21.88
CA GLU A 134 0.92 -4.83 22.10
C GLU A 134 0.97 -3.88 23.31
N SER A 135 2.00 -4.07 24.12
CA SER A 135 2.29 -3.18 25.25
C SER A 135 3.45 -2.28 24.92
N ILE A 136 3.19 -1.00 24.81
CA ILE A 136 4.20 0.01 24.49
C ILE A 136 4.36 0.99 25.65
N ASP A 137 5.52 1.63 25.74
CA ASP A 137 5.72 2.80 26.58
C ASP A 137 4.93 3.98 25.97
N ARG A 138 3.72 4.21 26.51
CA ARG A 138 2.81 5.24 26.00
C ARG A 138 3.44 6.62 26.02
N HIS A 139 4.19 6.94 27.06
CA HIS A 139 4.83 8.26 27.20
C HIS A 139 5.81 8.52 26.06
N LEU A 140 6.68 7.55 25.71
CA LEU A 140 7.60 7.68 24.60
C LEU A 140 6.88 7.80 23.26
N PHE A 141 5.80 7.05 23.08
CA PHE A 141 4.99 7.06 21.88
C PHE A 141 4.25 8.39 21.66
N LEU A 142 3.57 8.87 22.71
CA LEU A 142 2.83 10.14 22.70
C LEU A 142 3.76 11.33 22.44
N ASP A 143 4.92 11.35 23.11
CA ASP A 143 5.95 12.37 22.90
C ASP A 143 6.50 12.35 21.46
N ALA A 144 6.66 11.16 20.86
CA ALA A 144 7.09 11.04 19.47
C ALA A 144 6.05 11.55 18.47
N LEU A 145 4.76 11.30 18.69
CA LEU A 145 3.65 11.78 17.86
C LEU A 145 3.18 13.19 18.22
N LYS A 146 3.62 13.75 19.35
CA LYS A 146 3.15 15.02 19.92
C LYS A 146 1.64 15.06 20.15
N ILE A 147 1.09 13.98 20.68
CA ILE A 147 -0.32 13.87 21.08
C ILE A 147 -0.43 13.61 22.59
N ARG A 148 -1.62 13.82 23.14
CA ARG A 148 -1.92 13.62 24.56
C ARG A 148 -2.47 12.20 24.81
N GLU A 149 -2.46 11.78 26.07
CA GLU A 149 -2.99 10.47 26.50
C GLU A 149 -4.48 10.31 26.18
N ASP A 150 -5.26 11.38 26.39
CA ASP A 150 -6.70 11.41 26.11
C ASP A 150 -7.06 11.46 24.60
N GLU A 151 -6.07 11.53 23.73
CA GLU A 151 -6.20 11.48 22.26
C GLU A 151 -6.03 10.05 21.72
N LEU A 152 -5.49 9.12 22.51
CA LEU A 152 -5.58 7.68 22.20
C LEU A 152 -6.97 7.15 22.50
N SER A 153 -7.47 6.25 21.66
CA SER A 153 -8.73 5.57 21.96
C SER A 153 -8.57 4.62 23.14
N GLU A 154 -9.44 4.76 24.14
CA GLU A 154 -9.52 3.81 25.27
C GLU A 154 -10.37 2.58 24.92
N ASP A 155 -11.28 2.70 23.95
CA ASP A 155 -12.21 1.64 23.56
C ASP A 155 -11.51 0.51 22.78
N TYR A 156 -10.38 0.81 22.13
CA TYR A 156 -9.72 -0.13 21.23
C TYR A 156 -8.24 -0.30 21.59
N PRO A 157 -7.72 -1.56 21.56
CA PRO A 157 -6.35 -1.83 21.96
C PRO A 157 -5.32 -1.43 20.90
N VAL A 158 -4.13 -1.03 21.34
CA VAL A 158 -2.96 -1.00 20.46
C VAL A 158 -2.58 -2.45 20.11
N MET A 159 -2.37 -2.73 18.83
CA MET A 159 -2.08 -4.08 18.32
C MET A 159 -0.88 -4.08 17.39
N ARG A 160 -0.15 -5.21 17.38
CA ARG A 160 0.94 -5.49 16.45
C ARG A 160 0.50 -6.53 15.44
N GLU A 161 0.74 -6.26 14.17
CA GLU A 161 0.74 -7.27 13.11
C GLU A 161 2.10 -7.94 13.06
N THR A 162 2.15 -9.28 13.20
CA THR A 162 3.38 -10.00 13.52
C THR A 162 4.21 -10.44 12.31
N ASN A 163 3.67 -10.38 11.09
CA ASN A 163 4.43 -10.75 9.88
C ASN A 163 5.23 -9.58 9.31
N LEU A 164 4.68 -8.37 9.43
CA LEU A 164 5.29 -7.14 8.94
C LEU A 164 5.85 -6.27 10.07
N ASP A 165 5.58 -6.64 11.33
CA ASP A 165 5.93 -5.86 12.52
C ASP A 165 5.34 -4.44 12.49
N TYR A 166 4.08 -4.30 12.04
CA TYR A 166 3.35 -3.03 12.04
C TYR A 166 2.57 -2.83 13.33
N LEU A 167 2.67 -1.62 13.89
CA LEU A 167 1.88 -1.21 15.04
C LEU A 167 0.60 -0.49 14.57
N TYR A 168 -0.56 -0.90 15.07
CA TYR A 168 -1.87 -0.30 14.81
C TYR A 168 -2.33 0.46 16.04
N VAL A 169 -2.55 1.76 15.89
CA VAL A 169 -2.85 2.68 16.98
C VAL A 169 -4.13 3.43 16.68
N PRO A 170 -5.23 3.12 17.39
CA PRO A 170 -6.48 3.84 17.29
C PRO A 170 -6.40 5.16 18.04
N ILE A 171 -6.93 6.23 17.44
CA ILE A 171 -7.08 7.55 18.06
C ILE A 171 -8.53 7.99 18.02
N VAL A 172 -8.87 8.98 18.88
CA VAL A 172 -10.27 9.33 19.17
C VAL A 172 -10.99 10.03 18.02
N SER A 173 -10.27 10.76 17.14
CA SER A 173 -10.92 11.56 16.10
C SER A 173 -10.02 11.86 14.89
N LEU A 174 -10.65 12.23 13.78
CA LEU A 174 -9.96 12.72 12.59
C LEU A 174 -9.20 14.02 12.87
N ASP A 175 -9.70 14.89 13.74
CA ASP A 175 -9.00 16.14 14.06
C ASP A 175 -7.72 15.90 14.82
N VAL A 176 -7.67 14.92 15.71
CA VAL A 176 -6.42 14.46 16.34
C VAL A 176 -5.47 13.90 15.27
N LEU A 177 -5.97 13.06 14.38
CA LEU A 177 -5.15 12.48 13.30
C LEU A 177 -4.51 13.56 12.41
N LYS A 178 -5.25 14.62 12.09
CA LYS A 178 -4.74 15.78 11.35
C LYS A 178 -3.69 16.57 12.13
N SER A 179 -3.81 16.65 13.45
CA SER A 179 -2.94 17.45 14.31
C SER A 179 -1.59 16.80 14.58
N ILE A 180 -1.41 15.52 14.27
CA ILE A 180 -0.14 14.81 14.50
C ILE A 180 0.98 15.49 13.71
N ASP A 181 1.88 16.15 14.46
CA ASP A 181 3.14 16.75 13.98
C ASP A 181 4.31 15.99 14.64
N TYR A 182 4.54 14.77 14.18
CA TYR A 182 5.46 13.85 14.82
C TYR A 182 6.93 14.29 14.76
N ASN A 183 7.70 13.87 15.76
CA ASN A 183 9.14 14.01 15.76
C ASN A 183 9.79 12.78 15.13
N TYR A 184 10.33 12.93 13.92
CA TYR A 184 10.91 11.82 13.15
C TYR A 184 11.94 11.02 13.96
N THR A 185 12.93 11.68 14.57
CA THR A 185 14.00 10.99 15.30
C THR A 185 13.49 10.25 16.54
N ARG A 186 12.49 10.81 17.24
CA ARG A 186 11.89 10.12 18.40
C ARG A 186 11.07 8.92 17.95
N LEU A 187 10.32 9.07 16.86
CA LEU A 187 9.53 7.97 16.30
C LEU A 187 10.41 6.83 15.76
N GLU A 188 11.53 7.18 15.11
CA GLU A 188 12.54 6.22 14.66
C GLU A 188 13.12 5.42 15.84
N LYS A 189 13.58 6.08 16.89
CA LYS A 189 14.07 5.42 18.12
C LYS A 189 13.01 4.57 18.81
N PHE A 190 11.75 5.01 18.79
CA PHE A 190 10.64 4.20 19.30
C PHE A 190 10.48 2.93 18.47
N CYS A 191 10.45 3.04 17.14
CA CYS A 191 10.37 1.89 16.24
C CYS A 191 11.54 0.92 16.44
N GLU A 192 12.76 1.42 16.51
CA GLU A 192 13.96 0.61 16.77
C GLU A 192 13.88 -0.15 18.10
N ARG A 193 13.45 0.51 19.17
CA ARG A 193 13.32 -0.08 20.51
C ARG A 193 12.35 -1.27 20.54
N TYR A 194 11.26 -1.21 19.78
CA TYR A 194 10.22 -2.24 19.75
C TYR A 194 10.29 -3.14 18.52
N ASN A 195 11.27 -2.93 17.63
CA ASN A 195 11.39 -3.61 16.34
C ASN A 195 10.15 -3.46 15.47
N PHE A 196 9.54 -2.25 15.45
CA PHE A 196 8.48 -1.95 14.49
C PHE A 196 9.06 -1.47 13.17
N THR A 197 8.52 -2.00 12.08
CA THR A 197 8.88 -1.56 10.72
C THR A 197 7.94 -0.47 10.21
N GLY A 198 6.77 -0.31 10.83
CA GLY A 198 5.81 0.72 10.48
C GLY A 198 4.76 0.94 11.57
N ILE A 199 4.17 2.11 11.55
CA ILE A 199 3.11 2.51 12.48
C ILE A 199 1.92 3.04 11.67
N CYS A 200 0.78 2.38 11.81
CA CYS A 200 -0.51 2.79 11.28
C CYS A 200 -1.33 3.45 12.39
N VAL A 201 -1.43 4.77 12.36
CA VAL A 201 -2.31 5.53 13.25
C VAL A 201 -3.62 5.79 12.50
N PHE A 202 -4.76 5.54 13.12
CA PHE A 202 -6.04 5.64 12.43
C PHE A 202 -7.18 6.11 13.32
N ALA A 203 -8.21 6.70 12.69
CA ALA A 203 -9.47 7.08 13.30
C ALA A 203 -10.65 6.46 12.51
N ALA A 204 -11.74 6.17 13.20
CA ALA A 204 -13.01 5.76 12.56
C ALA A 204 -13.74 6.93 11.89
N GLU A 205 -13.37 8.16 12.22
CA GLU A 205 -13.83 9.35 11.51
C GLU A 205 -13.07 9.55 10.21
N THR A 206 -13.76 10.05 9.18
CA THR A 206 -13.27 10.09 7.81
C THR A 206 -13.55 11.43 7.13
N PHE A 207 -12.83 11.75 6.05
CA PHE A 207 -13.13 12.90 5.20
C PHE A 207 -14.40 12.66 4.38
N ASP A 208 -14.55 11.48 3.78
CA ASP A 208 -15.71 11.11 2.98
C ASP A 208 -16.73 10.36 3.86
N LYS A 209 -17.96 10.84 3.92
CA LYS A 209 -19.03 10.23 4.74
C LYS A 209 -19.33 8.75 4.46
N GLY A 210 -18.88 8.25 3.30
CA GLY A 210 -19.07 6.85 2.90
C GLY A 210 -17.89 5.95 3.24
N SER A 211 -16.82 6.48 3.81
CA SER A 211 -15.65 5.73 4.25
C SER A 211 -15.82 5.24 5.70
N SER A 212 -15.04 4.24 6.08
CA SER A 212 -15.11 3.60 7.39
C SER A 212 -13.93 3.93 8.29
N VAL A 213 -12.79 4.32 7.72
CA VAL A 213 -11.54 4.56 8.43
C VAL A 213 -10.65 5.52 7.65
N HIS A 214 -9.98 6.42 8.37
CA HIS A 214 -8.86 7.21 7.85
C HIS A 214 -7.58 6.85 8.59
N SER A 215 -6.48 6.64 7.86
CA SER A 215 -5.19 6.25 8.43
C SER A 215 -4.05 7.15 7.99
N ARG A 216 -2.99 7.18 8.80
CA ARG A 216 -1.66 7.69 8.44
C ARG A 216 -0.65 6.59 8.71
N PHE A 217 0.38 6.50 7.87
CA PHE A 217 1.39 5.47 8.01
C PHE A 217 2.80 6.06 8.02
N PHE A 218 3.57 5.67 9.02
CA PHE A 218 4.94 6.11 9.25
C PHE A 218 5.88 4.91 9.28
N SER A 219 7.01 4.99 8.57
CA SER A 219 8.01 3.91 8.57
C SER A 219 9.44 4.48 8.62
N PRO A 220 9.79 5.12 9.75
CA PRO A 220 11.04 5.85 9.89
C PRO A 220 12.27 4.97 9.80
N THR A 221 12.22 3.70 10.24
CA THR A 221 13.31 2.72 10.12
C THR A 221 13.67 2.37 8.66
N TYR A 222 12.75 2.60 7.72
CA TYR A 222 12.98 2.51 6.28
C TYR A 222 13.25 3.86 5.61
N GLY A 223 13.38 4.94 6.39
CA GLY A 223 13.61 6.29 5.90
C GLY A 223 12.34 6.96 5.33
N ILE A 224 11.18 6.34 5.48
CA ILE A 224 9.89 6.86 5.02
C ILE A 224 9.28 7.70 6.14
N LYS A 225 9.26 9.01 5.94
CA LYS A 225 8.67 9.94 6.90
C LYS A 225 7.18 9.68 7.09
N GLU A 226 6.43 9.70 6.01
CA GLU A 226 5.03 9.34 5.93
C GLU A 226 4.76 8.80 4.54
N ASP A 227 4.03 7.69 4.44
CA ASP A 227 3.67 7.08 3.17
C ASP A 227 2.25 7.51 2.76
N PRO A 228 2.05 8.02 1.54
CA PRO A 228 0.74 8.53 1.13
C PRO A 228 -0.37 7.49 1.20
N VAL A 229 -0.15 6.28 0.69
CA VAL A 229 -1.10 5.16 0.79
C VAL A 229 -0.35 3.85 0.86
N THR A 230 -0.54 3.13 1.97
CA THR A 230 0.21 1.92 2.29
C THR A 230 -0.65 0.67 2.13
N GLY A 231 -0.62 0.07 0.96
CA GLY A 231 -1.41 -1.13 0.68
C GLY A 231 -1.19 -2.27 1.66
N SER A 232 0.07 -2.54 2.05
CA SER A 232 0.41 -3.61 3.01
C SER A 232 -0.18 -3.40 4.41
N ALA A 233 -0.46 -2.16 4.81
CA ALA A 233 -1.09 -1.86 6.09
C ALA A 233 -2.62 -1.99 6.07
N GLN A 234 -3.25 -1.90 4.89
CA GLN A 234 -4.72 -1.84 4.80
C GLN A 234 -5.39 -3.19 5.07
N GLY A 235 -4.80 -4.29 4.59
CA GLY A 235 -5.34 -5.63 4.88
C GLY A 235 -5.41 -5.92 6.38
N PRO A 236 -4.29 -5.78 7.12
CA PRO A 236 -4.30 -5.91 8.57
C PRO A 236 -5.18 -4.88 9.29
N LEU A 237 -5.28 -3.64 8.80
CA LEU A 237 -6.22 -2.64 9.33
C LEU A 237 -7.66 -3.15 9.22
N GLY A 238 -8.05 -3.72 8.06
CA GLY A 238 -9.36 -4.34 7.88
C GLY A 238 -9.62 -5.44 8.91
N VAL A 239 -8.65 -6.33 9.15
CA VAL A 239 -8.77 -7.38 10.20
C VAL A 239 -8.90 -6.74 11.58
N TYR A 240 -8.12 -5.69 11.87
CA TYR A 240 -8.22 -4.94 13.13
C TYR A 240 -9.64 -4.41 13.37
N LEU A 241 -10.22 -3.74 12.37
CA LEU A 241 -11.57 -3.16 12.45
C LEU A 241 -12.64 -4.22 12.70
N MET A 242 -12.46 -5.41 12.10
CA MET A 242 -13.38 -6.54 12.26
C MET A 242 -13.32 -7.16 13.64
N ILE A 243 -12.12 -7.50 14.15
CA ILE A 243 -11.97 -8.20 15.44
C ILE A 243 -12.30 -7.33 16.63
N ASN A 244 -12.21 -5.99 16.50
CA ASN A 244 -12.57 -5.03 17.53
C ASN A 244 -14.00 -4.48 17.37
N GLY A 245 -14.79 -4.95 16.40
CA GLY A 245 -16.18 -4.58 16.24
C GLY A 245 -16.41 -3.13 15.80
N ILE A 246 -15.39 -2.46 15.22
CA ILE A 246 -15.51 -1.10 14.68
C ILE A 246 -16.36 -1.11 13.41
N VAL A 247 -16.25 -2.17 12.62
CA VAL A 247 -17.09 -2.43 11.45
C VAL A 247 -17.95 -3.65 11.73
N GLU A 248 -19.27 -3.50 11.57
CA GLU A 248 -20.21 -4.61 11.72
C GLU A 248 -20.08 -5.60 10.56
N PHE A 249 -20.08 -6.88 10.89
CA PHE A 249 -20.03 -7.97 9.93
C PHE A 249 -21.37 -8.70 9.90
N SER A 250 -22.16 -8.42 8.88
CA SER A 250 -23.40 -9.13 8.62
C SER A 250 -23.26 -9.93 7.31
N GLY A 251 -23.22 -11.28 7.39
CA GLY A 251 -23.16 -12.15 6.22
C GLY A 251 -21.81 -12.83 6.00
N ARG A 252 -21.40 -12.98 4.73
CA ARG A 252 -20.16 -13.69 4.35
C ARG A 252 -19.01 -12.76 4.00
N GLU A 253 -19.30 -11.54 3.61
CA GLU A 253 -18.31 -10.53 3.21
C GLU A 253 -18.77 -9.13 3.56
N VAL A 254 -17.82 -8.21 3.74
CA VAL A 254 -18.07 -6.78 3.91
C VAL A 254 -16.98 -5.98 3.20
N ASP A 255 -17.37 -4.86 2.61
CA ASP A 255 -16.48 -3.90 1.98
C ASP A 255 -16.23 -2.73 2.94
N ILE A 256 -14.97 -2.54 3.33
CA ILE A 256 -14.49 -1.43 4.16
C ILE A 256 -13.83 -0.42 3.25
N LYS A 257 -14.42 0.77 3.13
CA LYS A 257 -13.80 1.87 2.39
C LYS A 257 -12.79 2.57 3.29
N SER A 258 -11.54 2.58 2.86
CA SER A 258 -10.43 3.16 3.61
C SER A 258 -9.84 4.37 2.90
N GLU A 259 -9.45 5.35 3.70
CA GLU A 259 -8.79 6.58 3.29
C GLU A 259 -7.39 6.67 3.87
N GLN A 260 -6.46 7.25 3.10
CA GLN A 260 -5.12 7.63 3.55
C GLN A 260 -4.58 8.73 2.66
N GLY A 261 -3.71 9.60 3.18
CA GLY A 261 -2.94 10.55 2.38
C GLY A 261 -3.56 11.93 2.22
N ASP A 262 -4.80 12.18 2.65
CA ASP A 262 -5.47 13.49 2.55
C ASP A 262 -4.64 14.59 3.23
N ILE A 263 -4.06 14.31 4.38
CA ILE A 263 -3.25 15.24 5.17
C ILE A 263 -1.95 15.61 4.44
N MET A 264 -1.44 14.70 3.63
CA MET A 264 -0.26 14.94 2.77
C MET A 264 -0.62 15.63 1.45
N GLY A 265 -1.90 15.90 1.18
CA GLY A 265 -2.37 16.43 -0.10
C GLY A 265 -2.36 15.40 -1.24
N ARG A 266 -2.25 14.11 -0.93
CA ARG A 266 -2.32 12.99 -1.88
C ARG A 266 -3.41 12.00 -1.50
N PRO A 267 -4.69 12.39 -1.57
CA PRO A 267 -5.79 11.55 -1.11
C PRO A 267 -5.84 10.23 -1.88
N GLY A 268 -5.84 9.13 -1.14
CA GLY A 268 -6.02 7.78 -1.65
C GLY A 268 -7.28 7.13 -1.12
N ARG A 269 -7.86 6.28 -1.95
CA ARG A 269 -9.10 5.55 -1.67
C ARG A 269 -8.96 4.12 -2.14
N LEU A 270 -9.32 3.20 -1.28
CA LEU A 270 -9.34 1.78 -1.61
C LEU A 270 -10.45 1.06 -0.83
N VAL A 271 -10.80 -0.11 -1.29
CA VAL A 271 -11.75 -0.98 -0.61
C VAL A 271 -11.01 -2.19 -0.07
N ILE A 272 -11.16 -2.43 1.23
CA ILE A 272 -10.71 -3.66 1.87
C ILE A 272 -11.92 -4.60 1.91
N LYS A 273 -11.95 -5.57 1.02
CA LYS A 273 -12.98 -6.61 1.03
C LYS A 273 -12.59 -7.68 2.05
N MET A 274 -13.37 -7.77 3.12
CA MET A 274 -13.20 -8.76 4.16
C MET A 274 -14.13 -9.95 3.93
N THR A 275 -13.59 -11.16 4.06
CA THR A 275 -14.37 -12.42 4.03
C THR A 275 -14.02 -13.24 5.25
N LYS A 276 -15.02 -13.95 5.80
CA LYS A 276 -14.80 -14.89 6.89
C LYS A 276 -14.36 -16.23 6.31
N ASP A 277 -13.30 -16.81 6.85
CA ASP A 277 -12.87 -18.15 6.47
C ASP A 277 -13.68 -19.22 7.24
N ASP A 278 -13.52 -20.47 6.82
CA ASP A 278 -14.25 -21.60 7.42
C ASP A 278 -13.87 -21.88 8.88
N TYR A 279 -12.77 -21.31 9.37
CA TYR A 279 -12.25 -21.46 10.73
C TYR A 279 -12.57 -20.25 11.61
N GLY A 280 -13.35 -19.28 11.11
CA GLY A 280 -13.75 -18.09 11.82
C GLY A 280 -12.73 -16.94 11.79
N GLY A 281 -11.62 -17.10 11.06
CA GLY A 281 -10.67 -16.05 10.77
C GLY A 281 -11.15 -15.14 9.63
N PHE A 282 -10.39 -14.06 9.38
CA PHE A 282 -10.67 -13.13 8.30
C PHE A 282 -9.59 -13.16 7.21
N LYS A 283 -10.04 -13.12 5.97
CA LYS A 283 -9.20 -12.89 4.79
C LYS A 283 -9.52 -11.52 4.22
N SER A 284 -8.52 -10.84 3.70
CA SER A 284 -8.70 -9.54 3.06
C SER A 284 -8.20 -9.53 1.63
N LYS A 285 -8.89 -8.77 0.78
CA LYS A 285 -8.45 -8.38 -0.56
C LYS A 285 -8.50 -6.86 -0.63
N LEU A 286 -7.50 -6.27 -1.27
CA LEU A 286 -7.48 -4.83 -1.53
C LEU A 286 -7.96 -4.59 -2.96
N ILE A 287 -9.00 -3.80 -3.12
CA ILE A 287 -9.55 -3.40 -4.41
C ILE A 287 -9.26 -1.92 -4.60
N SER A 288 -8.58 -1.58 -5.68
CA SER A 288 -8.14 -0.23 -5.94
C SER A 288 -8.09 0.09 -7.42
N SER A 289 -7.99 1.37 -7.73
CA SER A 289 -7.73 1.91 -9.07
C SER A 289 -6.38 2.62 -9.10
N ALA A 290 -5.95 3.03 -10.28
CA ALA A 290 -4.77 3.87 -10.47
C ALA A 290 -4.96 4.79 -11.67
N VAL A 291 -4.12 5.83 -11.76
CA VAL A 291 -4.16 6.82 -12.85
C VAL A 291 -2.76 7.09 -13.36
N THR A 292 -2.55 6.98 -14.67
CA THR A 292 -1.28 7.38 -15.29
C THR A 292 -1.20 8.90 -15.36
N VAL A 293 -0.13 9.49 -14.81
CA VAL A 293 0.09 10.94 -14.77
C VAL A 293 1.23 11.42 -15.66
N LEU A 294 2.15 10.51 -16.03
CA LEU A 294 3.23 10.78 -16.96
C LEU A 294 3.45 9.56 -17.87
N ASP A 295 3.67 9.79 -19.14
CA ASP A 295 4.07 8.81 -20.14
C ASP A 295 5.21 9.41 -20.96
N GLY A 296 6.37 8.78 -20.92
CA GLY A 296 7.58 9.31 -21.54
C GLY A 296 8.64 8.26 -21.83
N GLU A 297 9.83 8.72 -22.16
CA GLU A 297 10.98 7.86 -22.45
C GLU A 297 12.18 8.24 -21.55
N ILE A 298 12.91 7.22 -21.10
CA ILE A 298 14.20 7.38 -20.43
C ILE A 298 15.31 6.85 -21.32
N TYR A 299 16.44 7.54 -21.35
CA TYR A 299 17.56 7.24 -22.22
C TYR A 299 18.74 6.73 -21.41
N LEU A 300 19.24 5.55 -21.76
CA LEU A 300 20.43 4.95 -21.18
C LEU A 300 21.62 5.02 -22.13
N PRO A 301 22.86 5.13 -21.60
CA PRO A 301 24.05 4.96 -22.41
C PRO A 301 24.08 3.57 -23.07
N GLU A 302 24.87 3.43 -24.13
CA GLU A 302 25.15 2.14 -24.76
C GLU A 302 26.04 1.29 -23.88
#